data_67cdb9fcea7e084e1a8541db7e70d0a2
#
_entry.id   67cdb9fcea7e084e1a8541db7e70d0a2
#
_cell.length_a   1.000
_cell.length_b   1.000
_cell.length_c   1.000
_cell.angle_alpha   90.00
_cell.angle_beta   90.00
_cell.angle_gamma   90.00
#
_symmetry.space_group_name_H-M   'P 1'
#
loop_
_entity.id
_entity.type
_entity.pdbx_description
1 polymer ?
#
loop_
_entity_poly.entity_id
_entity_poly.type
_entity_poly.pdbx_seq_one_letter_code
_entity_poly.pdbx_strand_id
1 'polypeptide(L)'
;MGERASLPHDRGHLLWTAEEGPSRLLTGSMDRWVTAVLGDDGIDSPLMGFGDKKTAHIISKSTGTVAGAAVVDYMLQIWAPGLNATWRAGDGRRVSEGDVILELHGDSESLLRIERSVLNILGQLSGIATESAQWAQVASGQVAATRKTIWGLLDKWAVHLGGGLTHRLNKDDAKMIKENDLASTGNESLHAIVTILTEINLEECGAFLELEVTSEKEAIIAATTWKQRKSETETPPLVLMLDNFGPERCKEMVAEMIEMELRDSVVLEASGNIVFDDLEEWRECG
;
A
#
# COMPACT_ATOMS: atom_id res chain seq x y z
N MET A 1 13.51 14.33 7.06
CA MET A 1 12.67 13.70 6.05
C MET A 1 12.66 14.66 4.87
N GLY A 2 13.40 14.33 3.77
CA GLY A 2 13.31 15.10 2.54
C GLY A 2 11.87 15.08 2.05
N GLU A 3 11.42 16.16 1.41
CA GLU A 3 10.13 16.21 0.75
C GLU A 3 10.06 15.03 -0.24
N ARG A 4 9.22 14.03 0.06
CA ARG A 4 8.84 13.03 -0.92
C ARG A 4 8.17 13.81 -2.05
N ALA A 5 8.69 13.69 -3.27
CA ALA A 5 7.92 14.11 -4.44
C ALA A 5 6.53 13.47 -4.30
N SER A 6 5.48 14.28 -4.40
CA SER A 6 4.09 13.84 -4.24
C SER A 6 3.72 12.94 -5.42
N LEU A 7 4.10 11.66 -5.34
CA LEU A 7 3.69 10.67 -6.33
C LEU A 7 2.20 10.36 -6.16
N PRO A 8 1.44 10.22 -7.25
CA PRO A 8 0.01 9.94 -7.19
C PRO A 8 -0.31 8.60 -6.49
N HIS A 9 0.67 7.72 -6.41
CA HIS A 9 0.59 6.41 -5.72
C HIS A 9 0.59 6.52 -4.18
N ASP A 10 0.92 7.66 -3.58
CA ASP A 10 0.86 7.83 -2.13
C ASP A 10 -0.55 8.23 -1.68
N ARG A 11 -1.34 7.21 -1.35
CA ARG A 11 -2.73 7.35 -0.88
C ARG A 11 -2.88 7.08 0.61
N GLY A 12 -1.77 7.00 1.35
CA GLY A 12 -1.77 6.70 2.79
C GLY A 12 -2.61 7.68 3.63
N HIS A 13 -2.64 8.96 3.24
CA HIS A 13 -3.46 9.99 3.88
C HIS A 13 -4.97 9.73 3.82
N LEU A 14 -5.45 8.91 2.88
CA LEU A 14 -6.86 8.47 2.80
C LEU A 14 -7.17 7.32 3.76
N LEU A 15 -6.14 6.68 4.29
CA LEU A 15 -6.30 5.62 5.29
C LEU A 15 -6.24 6.19 6.71
N TRP A 16 -5.32 7.14 6.93
CA TRP A 16 -5.06 7.69 8.25
C TRP A 16 -4.56 9.13 8.18
N THR A 17 -5.05 9.97 9.08
CA THR A 17 -4.47 11.28 9.36
C THR A 17 -4.14 11.42 10.85
N ALA A 18 -3.15 12.26 11.17
CA ALA A 18 -2.78 12.50 12.56
C ALA A 18 -3.88 13.21 13.37
N GLU A 19 -4.77 13.93 12.69
CA GLU A 19 -5.82 14.73 13.29
C GLU A 19 -7.08 13.91 13.57
N GLU A 20 -7.47 13.03 12.61
CA GLU A 20 -8.74 12.29 12.67
C GLU A 20 -8.56 10.80 12.99
N GLY A 21 -7.32 10.30 12.94
CA GLY A 21 -7.04 8.86 13.08
C GLY A 21 -7.44 8.05 11.85
N PRO A 22 -7.91 6.79 12.01
CA PRO A 22 -8.26 5.91 10.90
C PRO A 22 -9.53 6.39 10.19
N SER A 23 -9.45 6.44 8.85
CA SER A 23 -10.62 6.75 8.02
C SER A 23 -11.67 5.63 8.08
N ARG A 24 -12.88 5.92 7.56
CA ARG A 24 -13.94 4.90 7.43
C ARG A 24 -13.52 3.72 6.57
N LEU A 25 -12.66 3.95 5.56
CA LEU A 25 -12.10 2.89 4.71
C LEU A 25 -11.24 1.93 5.53
N LEU A 26 -10.32 2.47 6.30
CA LEU A 26 -9.42 1.66 7.13
C LEU A 26 -10.18 0.98 8.26
N THR A 27 -11.08 1.70 8.96
CA THR A 27 -11.91 1.14 10.03
C THR A 27 -12.79 -0.01 9.54
N GLY A 28 -13.41 0.13 8.36
CA GLY A 28 -14.18 -0.97 7.77
C GLY A 28 -13.33 -2.18 7.38
N SER A 29 -12.03 -1.98 7.08
CA SER A 29 -11.09 -3.07 6.88
C SER A 29 -10.67 -3.72 8.21
N MET A 30 -10.43 -2.91 9.24
CA MET A 30 -10.16 -3.39 10.61
C MET A 30 -11.29 -4.28 11.11
N ASP A 31 -12.55 -3.83 10.99
CA ASP A 31 -13.72 -4.58 11.44
C ASP A 31 -13.79 -5.97 10.81
N ARG A 32 -13.64 -6.06 9.49
CA ARG A 32 -13.68 -7.34 8.78
C ARG A 32 -12.59 -8.30 9.23
N TRP A 33 -11.34 -7.83 9.31
CA TRP A 33 -10.21 -8.70 9.60
C TRP A 33 -10.07 -9.04 11.07
N VAL A 34 -10.40 -8.10 11.97
CA VAL A 34 -10.48 -8.38 13.41
C VAL A 34 -11.54 -9.44 13.68
N THR A 35 -12.74 -9.30 13.09
CA THR A 35 -13.80 -10.29 13.24
C THR A 35 -13.38 -11.66 12.71
N ALA A 36 -12.68 -11.73 11.58
CA ALA A 36 -12.18 -12.99 11.03
C ALA A 36 -11.14 -13.66 11.95
N VAL A 37 -10.12 -12.89 12.39
CA VAL A 37 -9.04 -13.40 13.25
C VAL A 37 -9.61 -13.88 14.60
N LEU A 38 -10.55 -13.16 15.20
CA LEU A 38 -11.19 -13.55 16.44
C LEU A 38 -12.08 -14.80 16.27
N GLY A 39 -12.81 -14.85 15.13
CA GLY A 39 -13.65 -16.02 14.79
C GLY A 39 -12.82 -17.31 14.65
N ASP A 40 -11.63 -17.22 14.05
CA ASP A 40 -10.70 -18.36 13.94
C ASP A 40 -10.21 -18.83 15.31
N ASP A 41 -10.09 -17.92 16.29
CA ASP A 41 -9.74 -18.23 17.68
C ASP A 41 -11.00 -18.60 18.55
N GLY A 42 -12.19 -18.72 17.94
CA GLY A 42 -13.45 -19.04 18.64
C GLY A 42 -13.93 -17.93 19.58
N ILE A 43 -13.63 -16.68 19.27
CA ILE A 43 -14.11 -15.50 19.99
C ILE A 43 -15.21 -14.87 19.15
N ASP A 44 -16.46 -15.09 19.51
CA ASP A 44 -17.68 -14.66 18.80
C ASP A 44 -18.46 -13.54 19.52
N SER A 45 -17.99 -13.15 20.70
CA SER A 45 -18.60 -12.10 21.53
C SER A 45 -17.55 -11.38 22.38
N PRO A 46 -17.80 -10.13 22.81
CA PRO A 46 -16.87 -9.39 23.64
C PRO A 46 -16.50 -10.14 24.93
N LEU A 47 -15.21 -10.14 25.24
CA LEU A 47 -14.68 -10.81 26.43
C LEU A 47 -15.06 -10.02 27.70
N MET A 48 -15.72 -10.71 28.60
CA MET A 48 -16.10 -10.22 29.94
C MET A 48 -15.38 -11.10 30.95
N GLY A 49 -14.06 -10.97 30.98
CA GLY A 49 -13.23 -11.85 31.78
C GLY A 49 -13.37 -11.63 33.27
N PHE A 50 -13.16 -12.73 33.98
CA PHE A 50 -13.13 -12.77 35.44
C PHE A 50 -11.77 -13.32 35.85
N GLY A 51 -11.13 -12.73 36.81
CA GLY A 51 -9.86 -13.21 37.29
C GLY A 51 -9.02 -12.07 37.88
N ASP A 52 -7.85 -12.46 38.39
CA ASP A 52 -6.92 -11.50 38.95
C ASP A 52 -6.42 -10.54 37.85
N LYS A 53 -6.22 -9.32 38.22
CA LYS A 53 -5.57 -8.35 37.33
C LYS A 53 -4.10 -8.69 37.16
N LYS A 54 -3.68 -8.78 35.92
CA LYS A 54 -2.31 -9.09 35.49
C LYS A 54 -1.83 -8.09 34.44
N THR A 55 -0.53 -8.08 34.22
CA THR A 55 0.10 -7.35 33.12
C THR A 55 0.84 -8.35 32.24
N ALA A 56 0.54 -8.33 30.96
CA ALA A 56 1.25 -9.07 29.93
C ALA A 56 2.10 -8.11 29.09
N HIS A 57 3.28 -8.58 28.67
CA HIS A 57 4.16 -7.81 27.79
C HIS A 57 4.31 -8.51 26.45
N ILE A 58 4.14 -7.78 25.36
CA ILE A 58 4.48 -8.22 24.01
C ILE A 58 5.86 -7.69 23.67
N ILE A 59 6.77 -8.62 23.39
CA ILE A 59 8.19 -8.36 23.21
C ILE A 59 8.59 -8.72 21.77
N SER A 60 9.35 -7.84 21.11
CA SER A 60 9.89 -8.12 19.79
C SER A 60 10.89 -9.27 19.82
N LYS A 61 10.78 -10.19 18.88
CA LYS A 61 11.71 -11.30 18.68
C LYS A 61 12.77 -11.02 17.63
N SER A 62 12.67 -9.87 16.94
CA SER A 62 13.62 -9.44 15.91
C SER A 62 13.60 -7.92 15.77
N THR A 63 14.60 -7.38 15.10
CA THR A 63 14.58 -5.98 14.67
C THR A 63 13.57 -5.80 13.54
N GLY A 64 12.75 -4.72 13.60
CA GLY A 64 11.74 -4.47 12.58
C GLY A 64 10.97 -3.18 12.79
N THR A 65 9.93 -2.99 12.00
CA THR A 65 8.99 -1.86 12.08
C THR A 65 7.65 -2.36 12.59
N VAL A 66 7.15 -1.76 13.67
CA VAL A 66 5.84 -2.12 14.24
C VAL A 66 4.72 -1.63 13.32
N ALA A 67 3.76 -2.51 13.08
CA ALA A 67 2.50 -2.15 12.42
C ALA A 67 1.35 -3.00 12.99
N GLY A 68 0.15 -2.41 13.02
CA GLY A 68 -1.05 -3.05 13.55
C GLY A 68 -1.46 -2.56 14.94
N ALA A 69 -0.77 -1.56 15.51
CA ALA A 69 -1.15 -0.99 16.79
C ALA A 69 -2.57 -0.43 16.76
N ALA A 70 -2.91 0.36 15.73
CA ALA A 70 -4.27 0.89 15.56
C ALA A 70 -5.33 -0.22 15.40
N VAL A 71 -4.98 -1.34 14.77
CA VAL A 71 -5.88 -2.50 14.60
C VAL A 71 -6.11 -3.21 15.93
N VAL A 72 -5.05 -3.37 16.74
CA VAL A 72 -5.15 -3.95 18.08
C VAL A 72 -5.96 -3.05 19.01
N ASP A 73 -5.75 -1.73 18.98
CA ASP A 73 -6.55 -0.79 19.78
C ASP A 73 -8.03 -0.86 19.40
N TYR A 74 -8.35 -0.91 18.10
CA TYR A 74 -9.70 -1.13 17.61
C TYR A 74 -10.30 -2.46 18.14
N MET A 75 -9.54 -3.53 18.06
CA MET A 75 -9.94 -4.84 18.55
C MET A 75 -10.22 -4.84 20.06
N LEU A 76 -9.29 -4.29 20.86
CA LEU A 76 -9.43 -4.23 22.31
C LEU A 76 -10.64 -3.40 22.73
N GLN A 77 -10.87 -2.27 22.08
CA GLN A 77 -11.99 -1.39 22.38
C GLN A 77 -13.34 -2.11 22.24
N ILE A 78 -13.49 -2.94 21.24
CA ILE A 78 -14.77 -3.60 20.93
C ILE A 78 -14.87 -4.97 21.60
N TRP A 79 -13.81 -5.75 21.55
CA TRP A 79 -13.85 -7.17 21.91
C TRP A 79 -13.25 -7.50 23.26
N ALA A 80 -12.43 -6.63 23.84
CA ALA A 80 -11.86 -6.81 25.17
C ALA A 80 -11.79 -5.47 25.95
N PRO A 81 -12.94 -4.78 26.17
CA PRO A 81 -12.96 -3.46 26.76
C PRO A 81 -12.47 -3.39 28.21
N GLY A 82 -12.31 -4.54 28.86
CA GLY A 82 -11.73 -4.66 30.21
C GLY A 82 -10.19 -4.65 30.24
N LEU A 83 -9.53 -4.68 29.08
CA LEU A 83 -8.08 -4.60 28.94
C LEU A 83 -7.63 -3.18 28.61
N ASN A 84 -6.53 -2.76 29.23
CA ASN A 84 -5.88 -1.48 28.95
C ASN A 84 -4.55 -1.71 28.24
N ALA A 85 -4.36 -1.07 27.10
CA ALA A 85 -3.13 -1.10 26.31
C ALA A 85 -2.23 0.10 26.64
N THR A 86 -0.94 -0.16 26.81
CA THR A 86 0.09 0.89 26.90
C THR A 86 1.17 0.58 25.87
N TRP A 87 1.19 1.32 24.79
CA TRP A 87 2.16 1.17 23.72
C TRP A 87 3.51 1.76 24.12
N ARG A 88 4.58 0.97 24.00
CA ARG A 88 5.98 1.41 24.10
C ARG A 88 6.53 1.73 22.71
N ALA A 89 6.04 1.01 21.69
CA ALA A 89 6.30 1.28 20.29
C ALA A 89 5.01 1.06 19.48
N GLY A 90 4.43 2.12 18.94
CA GLY A 90 3.24 2.07 18.08
C GLY A 90 3.60 1.96 16.60
N ASP A 91 2.58 2.15 15.75
CA ASP A 91 2.69 2.06 14.28
C ASP A 91 3.81 2.92 13.70
N GLY A 92 4.61 2.34 12.80
CA GLY A 92 5.75 2.96 12.14
C GLY A 92 7.03 3.07 12.98
N ARG A 93 7.03 2.67 14.25
CA ARG A 93 8.22 2.72 15.11
C ARG A 93 9.12 1.53 14.85
N ARG A 94 10.42 1.80 14.70
CA ARG A 94 11.45 0.77 14.63
C ARG A 94 11.75 0.23 16.02
N VAL A 95 11.87 -1.07 16.15
CA VAL A 95 12.22 -1.80 17.37
C VAL A 95 13.36 -2.76 17.11
N SER A 96 14.05 -3.13 18.20
CA SER A 96 15.09 -4.16 18.23
C SER A 96 14.58 -5.41 18.93
N GLU A 97 15.29 -6.51 18.77
CA GLU A 97 15.03 -7.74 19.54
C GLU A 97 15.10 -7.46 21.06
N GLY A 98 14.10 -7.93 21.79
CA GLY A 98 13.96 -7.73 23.23
C GLY A 98 13.18 -6.48 23.64
N ASP A 99 12.89 -5.54 22.72
CA ASP A 99 12.10 -4.36 23.05
C ASP A 99 10.66 -4.74 23.39
N VAL A 100 10.13 -4.11 24.45
CA VAL A 100 8.69 -4.20 24.76
C VAL A 100 7.93 -3.32 23.80
N ILE A 101 6.99 -3.91 23.07
CA ILE A 101 6.12 -3.21 22.10
C ILE A 101 4.86 -2.69 22.80
N LEU A 102 4.21 -3.57 23.55
CA LEU A 102 2.90 -3.34 24.16
C LEU A 102 2.83 -3.97 25.56
N GLU A 103 2.26 -3.24 26.50
CA GLU A 103 1.84 -3.74 27.80
C GLU A 103 0.32 -3.80 27.84
N LEU A 104 -0.24 -4.97 28.14
CA LEU A 104 -1.67 -5.19 28.34
C LEU A 104 -1.95 -5.43 29.80
N HIS A 105 -2.86 -4.65 30.39
CA HIS A 105 -3.28 -4.80 31.78
C HIS A 105 -4.77 -5.10 31.87
N GLY A 106 -5.14 -6.14 32.61
CA GLY A 106 -6.53 -6.50 32.83
C GLY A 106 -6.67 -7.87 33.47
N ASP A 107 -7.86 -8.45 33.40
CA ASP A 107 -8.11 -9.77 33.96
C ASP A 107 -7.37 -10.86 33.16
N SER A 108 -6.91 -11.87 33.87
CA SER A 108 -6.04 -12.91 33.33
C SER A 108 -6.72 -13.78 32.27
N GLU A 109 -8.03 -13.98 32.36
CA GLU A 109 -8.78 -14.78 31.40
C GLU A 109 -8.85 -14.05 30.02
N SER A 110 -9.25 -12.77 30.00
CA SER A 110 -9.26 -11.97 28.77
C SER A 110 -7.87 -11.84 28.16
N LEU A 111 -6.82 -11.64 28.99
CA LEU A 111 -5.44 -11.57 28.50
C LEU A 111 -5.04 -12.85 27.75
N LEU A 112 -5.31 -14.03 28.32
CA LEU A 112 -4.97 -15.32 27.72
C LEU A 112 -5.80 -15.58 26.43
N ARG A 113 -7.07 -15.20 26.45
CA ARG A 113 -7.97 -15.40 25.31
C ARG A 113 -7.60 -14.55 24.10
N ILE A 114 -7.21 -13.29 24.31
CA ILE A 114 -6.91 -12.34 23.20
C ILE A 114 -5.47 -12.45 22.68
N GLU A 115 -4.58 -13.08 23.42
CA GLU A 115 -3.14 -13.12 23.16
C GLU A 115 -2.82 -13.49 21.70
N ARG A 116 -3.39 -14.64 21.24
CA ARG A 116 -3.07 -15.15 19.90
C ARG A 116 -3.49 -14.19 18.79
N SER A 117 -4.69 -13.64 18.89
CA SER A 117 -5.22 -12.68 17.93
C SER A 117 -4.39 -11.40 17.88
N VAL A 118 -3.95 -10.86 19.04
CA VAL A 118 -3.03 -9.71 19.11
C VAL A 118 -1.71 -10.04 18.41
N LEU A 119 -1.10 -11.18 18.72
CA LEU A 119 0.17 -11.60 18.15
C LEU A 119 0.08 -11.84 16.64
N ASN A 120 -1.01 -12.41 16.15
CA ASN A 120 -1.24 -12.63 14.72
C ASN A 120 -1.34 -11.30 13.97
N ILE A 121 -2.11 -10.34 14.48
CA ILE A 121 -2.25 -9.01 13.85
C ILE A 121 -0.90 -8.28 13.82
N LEU A 122 -0.22 -8.17 14.97
CA LEU A 122 1.06 -7.48 15.06
C LEU A 122 2.14 -8.17 14.23
N GLY A 123 2.20 -9.50 14.26
CA GLY A 123 3.20 -10.27 13.52
C GLY A 123 3.03 -10.12 12.00
N GLN A 124 1.81 -10.28 11.50
CA GLN A 124 1.51 -10.14 10.07
C GLN A 124 1.82 -8.74 9.55
N LEU A 125 1.27 -7.71 10.19
CA LEU A 125 1.42 -6.35 9.71
C LEU A 125 2.83 -5.80 9.92
N SER A 126 3.49 -6.12 11.05
CA SER A 126 4.88 -5.72 11.29
C SER A 126 5.85 -6.42 10.33
N GLY A 127 5.58 -7.67 9.94
CA GLY A 127 6.33 -8.37 8.90
C GLY A 127 6.30 -7.61 7.57
N ILE A 128 5.11 -7.22 7.11
CA ILE A 128 4.92 -6.43 5.89
C ILE A 128 5.61 -5.07 6.00
N ALA A 129 5.44 -4.35 7.11
CA ALA A 129 6.05 -3.04 7.32
C ALA A 129 7.58 -3.13 7.37
N THR A 130 8.13 -4.19 7.97
CA THR A 130 9.57 -4.43 8.05
C THR A 130 10.19 -4.69 6.68
N GLU A 131 9.58 -5.57 5.90
CA GLU A 131 10.00 -5.87 4.53
C GLU A 131 9.89 -4.60 3.66
N SER A 132 8.77 -3.91 3.72
CA SER A 132 8.55 -2.67 2.98
C SER A 132 9.57 -1.60 3.34
N ALA A 133 10.03 -1.52 4.60
CA ALA A 133 11.04 -0.57 5.02
C ALA A 133 12.42 -0.85 4.39
N GLN A 134 12.76 -2.12 4.19
CA GLN A 134 13.99 -2.51 3.49
C GLN A 134 13.92 -2.10 2.01
N TRP A 135 12.84 -2.45 1.33
CA TRP A 135 12.61 -2.06 -0.06
C TRP A 135 12.59 -0.54 -0.25
N ALA A 136 11.85 0.16 0.59
CA ALA A 136 11.76 1.62 0.55
C ALA A 136 13.11 2.31 0.80
N GLN A 137 13.96 1.72 1.63
CA GLN A 137 15.30 2.23 1.87
C GLN A 137 16.16 2.16 0.61
N VAL A 138 16.14 1.05 -0.12
CA VAL A 138 16.90 0.86 -1.38
C VAL A 138 16.32 1.74 -2.47
N ALA A 139 15.02 1.72 -2.69
CA ALA A 139 14.34 2.47 -3.76
C ALA A 139 13.95 3.91 -3.37
N SER A 140 14.53 4.49 -2.33
CA SER A 140 14.27 5.88 -1.90
C SER A 140 12.79 6.20 -1.66
N GLY A 141 12.01 5.21 -1.21
CA GLY A 141 10.57 5.31 -0.96
C GLY A 141 9.68 5.13 -2.20
N GLN A 142 10.25 4.84 -3.36
CA GLN A 142 9.53 4.67 -4.64
C GLN A 142 9.11 3.22 -4.89
N VAL A 143 8.62 2.54 -3.85
CA VAL A 143 8.09 1.17 -3.93
C VAL A 143 6.62 1.19 -3.64
N ALA A 144 5.81 0.67 -4.55
CA ALA A 144 4.37 0.71 -4.46
C ALA A 144 3.74 -0.68 -4.21
N ALA A 145 2.76 -0.73 -3.31
CA ALA A 145 2.00 -1.93 -3.02
C ALA A 145 1.03 -2.29 -4.14
N THR A 146 1.00 -3.54 -4.56
CA THR A 146 -0.03 -4.04 -5.48
C THR A 146 -1.39 -4.22 -4.77
N ARG A 147 -2.42 -4.67 -5.52
CA ARG A 147 -3.69 -5.15 -4.96
C ARG A 147 -3.70 -6.65 -4.68
N LYS A 148 -2.57 -7.32 -4.88
CA LYS A 148 -2.37 -8.74 -4.54
C LYS A 148 -2.02 -8.85 -3.05
N THR A 149 -2.98 -8.53 -2.19
CA THR A 149 -2.85 -8.44 -0.73
C THR A 149 -3.77 -9.48 -0.07
N ILE A 150 -3.38 -9.99 1.10
CA ILE A 150 -4.17 -10.96 1.87
C ILE A 150 -5.22 -10.23 2.70
N TRP A 151 -4.79 -9.22 3.48
CA TRP A 151 -5.66 -8.43 4.35
C TRP A 151 -6.08 -7.07 3.76
N GLY A 152 -5.98 -6.92 2.44
CA GLY A 152 -6.49 -5.76 1.73
C GLY A 152 -5.85 -4.45 2.17
N LEU A 153 -6.66 -3.53 2.70
CA LEU A 153 -6.17 -2.21 3.09
C LEU A 153 -5.26 -2.23 4.32
N LEU A 154 -5.34 -3.25 5.18
CA LEU A 154 -4.41 -3.38 6.31
C LEU A 154 -2.99 -3.67 5.83
N ASP A 155 -2.83 -4.52 4.81
CA ASP A 155 -1.51 -4.76 4.20
C ASP A 155 -0.97 -3.48 3.55
N LYS A 156 -1.81 -2.73 2.84
CA LYS A 156 -1.41 -1.43 2.26
C LYS A 156 -1.03 -0.40 3.31
N TRP A 157 -1.74 -0.38 4.43
CA TRP A 157 -1.39 0.46 5.57
C TRP A 157 -0.03 0.06 6.16
N ALA A 158 0.23 -1.23 6.30
CA ALA A 158 1.53 -1.73 6.76
C ALA A 158 2.68 -1.37 5.79
N VAL A 159 2.45 -1.45 4.46
CA VAL A 159 3.41 -0.97 3.46
C VAL A 159 3.70 0.52 3.64
N HIS A 160 2.66 1.34 3.83
CA HIS A 160 2.81 2.79 4.07
C HIS A 160 3.62 3.09 5.35
N LEU A 161 3.36 2.37 6.43
CA LEU A 161 4.12 2.48 7.69
C LEU A 161 5.59 2.07 7.53
N GLY A 162 5.88 1.13 6.65
CA GLY A 162 7.23 0.74 6.24
C GLY A 162 7.92 1.77 5.33
N GLY A 163 7.20 2.79 4.87
CA GLY A 163 7.75 3.83 4.00
C GLY A 163 7.54 3.60 2.51
N GLY A 164 6.83 2.56 2.10
CA GLY A 164 6.37 2.34 0.73
C GLY A 164 5.13 3.17 0.39
N LEU A 165 4.73 3.12 -0.87
CA LEU A 165 3.54 3.77 -1.41
C LEU A 165 2.36 2.80 -1.41
N THR A 166 1.17 3.27 -1.09
CA THR A 166 -0.03 2.42 -1.05
C THR A 166 -0.50 2.00 -2.45
N HIS A 167 -0.09 2.72 -3.49
CA HIS A 167 -0.73 2.63 -4.79
C HIS A 167 -2.24 2.88 -4.66
N ARG A 168 -3.04 2.65 -5.70
CA ARG A 168 -4.50 2.79 -5.61
C ARG A 168 -5.07 1.86 -4.53
N LEU A 169 -5.96 2.39 -3.70
CA LEU A 169 -6.54 1.64 -2.58
C LEU A 169 -7.56 0.59 -3.07
N ASN A 170 -8.32 0.94 -4.10
CA ASN A 170 -9.31 0.06 -4.75
C ASN A 170 -9.47 0.46 -6.22
N LYS A 171 -10.47 -0.08 -6.93
CA LYS A 171 -10.71 0.21 -8.35
C LYS A 171 -11.27 1.62 -8.60
N ASP A 172 -11.96 2.18 -7.59
CA ASP A 172 -12.62 3.49 -7.70
C ASP A 172 -11.66 4.63 -7.29
N ASP A 173 -10.58 4.32 -6.54
CA ASP A 173 -9.57 5.31 -6.14
C ASP A 173 -8.72 5.78 -7.33
N ALA A 174 -8.37 4.87 -8.25
CA ALA A 174 -7.72 5.18 -9.50
C ALA A 174 -8.02 4.11 -10.57
N LYS A 175 -8.29 4.58 -11.79
CA LYS A 175 -8.59 3.70 -12.92
C LYS A 175 -7.30 3.11 -13.49
N MET A 176 -7.32 1.83 -13.84
CA MET A 176 -6.21 1.13 -14.50
C MET A 176 -6.73 0.45 -15.76
N ILE A 177 -6.09 0.74 -16.86
CA ILE A 177 -6.33 0.15 -18.17
C ILE A 177 -5.27 -0.92 -18.40
N LYS A 178 -5.71 -2.11 -18.74
CA LYS A 178 -4.88 -3.29 -18.96
C LYS A 178 -5.04 -3.84 -20.38
N GLU A 179 -4.19 -4.81 -20.74
CA GLU A 179 -4.25 -5.50 -22.03
C GLU A 179 -5.68 -5.96 -22.37
N ASN A 180 -6.41 -6.53 -21.41
CA ASN A 180 -7.80 -6.96 -21.65
C ASN A 180 -8.75 -5.80 -21.98
N ASP A 181 -8.54 -4.63 -21.41
CA ASP A 181 -9.33 -3.43 -21.69
C ASP A 181 -9.03 -2.93 -23.12
N LEU A 182 -7.75 -2.91 -23.51
CA LEU A 182 -7.32 -2.57 -24.86
C LEU A 182 -7.91 -3.57 -25.89
N ALA A 183 -7.80 -4.86 -25.63
CA ALA A 183 -8.33 -5.91 -26.49
C ALA A 183 -9.85 -5.81 -26.68
N SER A 184 -10.58 -5.35 -25.67
CA SER A 184 -12.04 -5.21 -25.73
C SER A 184 -12.53 -4.19 -26.76
N THR A 185 -11.67 -3.27 -27.21
CA THR A 185 -11.99 -2.29 -28.26
C THR A 185 -12.09 -2.92 -29.66
N GLY A 186 -11.53 -4.12 -29.84
CA GLY A 186 -11.43 -4.78 -31.15
C GLY A 186 -10.41 -4.15 -32.10
N ASN A 187 -9.62 -3.19 -31.66
CA ASN A 187 -8.61 -2.49 -32.43
C ASN A 187 -7.20 -3.06 -32.15
N GLU A 188 -6.24 -2.74 -33.03
CA GLU A 188 -4.83 -2.94 -32.70
C GLU A 188 -4.44 -2.11 -31.47
N SER A 189 -3.51 -2.60 -30.66
CA SER A 189 -3.12 -2.01 -29.37
C SER A 189 -2.84 -0.51 -29.43
N LEU A 190 -2.02 -0.04 -30.38
CA LEU A 190 -1.67 1.38 -30.52
C LEU A 190 -2.90 2.26 -30.79
N HIS A 191 -3.83 1.78 -31.66
CA HIS A 191 -5.04 2.51 -31.95
C HIS A 191 -5.99 2.52 -30.76
N ALA A 192 -6.10 1.38 -30.04
CA ALA A 192 -6.89 1.27 -28.83
C ALA A 192 -6.42 2.24 -27.73
N ILE A 193 -5.11 2.37 -27.55
CA ILE A 193 -4.50 3.33 -26.59
C ILE A 193 -4.92 4.77 -26.94
N VAL A 194 -4.74 5.19 -28.20
CA VAL A 194 -5.12 6.53 -28.63
C VAL A 194 -6.61 6.78 -28.41
N THR A 195 -7.47 5.85 -28.81
CA THR A 195 -8.92 5.97 -28.67
C THR A 195 -9.31 6.11 -27.20
N ILE A 196 -8.85 5.19 -26.34
CA ILE A 196 -9.19 5.20 -24.93
C ILE A 196 -8.68 6.47 -24.26
N LEU A 197 -7.42 6.83 -24.45
CA LEU A 197 -6.84 8.02 -23.79
C LEU A 197 -7.47 9.34 -24.29
N THR A 198 -8.01 9.38 -25.50
CA THR A 198 -8.72 10.55 -26.02
C THR A 198 -10.15 10.65 -25.51
N GLU A 199 -10.85 9.52 -25.42
CA GLU A 199 -12.30 9.48 -25.15
C GLU A 199 -12.66 9.24 -23.68
N ILE A 200 -11.70 8.76 -22.85
CA ILE A 200 -11.97 8.45 -21.45
C ILE A 200 -12.56 9.64 -20.70
N ASN A 201 -13.61 9.38 -19.90
CA ASN A 201 -14.15 10.37 -18.99
C ASN A 201 -13.15 10.66 -17.86
N LEU A 202 -12.61 11.88 -17.79
CA LEU A 202 -11.59 12.26 -16.82
C LEU A 202 -12.11 12.23 -15.37
N GLU A 203 -13.40 12.48 -15.16
CA GLU A 203 -14.01 12.42 -13.82
C GLU A 203 -14.03 10.99 -13.25
N GLU A 204 -13.96 9.97 -14.12
CA GLU A 204 -13.93 8.57 -13.72
C GLU A 204 -12.52 8.03 -13.49
N CYS A 205 -11.48 8.81 -13.76
CA CYS A 205 -10.09 8.34 -13.60
C CYS A 205 -9.67 8.25 -12.13
N GLY A 206 -10.33 8.99 -11.24
CA GLY A 206 -9.95 9.08 -9.83
C GLY A 206 -8.67 9.89 -9.63
N ALA A 207 -7.81 9.47 -8.71
CA ALA A 207 -6.60 10.21 -8.35
C ALA A 207 -5.54 10.22 -9.45
N PHE A 208 -5.49 9.20 -10.27
CA PHE A 208 -4.65 9.06 -11.44
C PHE A 208 -5.23 8.03 -12.41
N LEU A 209 -4.81 8.11 -13.65
CA LEU A 209 -5.07 7.07 -14.64
C LEU A 209 -3.80 6.24 -14.79
N GLU A 210 -3.93 4.92 -14.79
CA GLU A 210 -2.80 4.02 -15.03
C GLU A 210 -3.05 3.20 -16.30
N LEU A 211 -2.03 3.08 -17.13
CA LEU A 211 -2.04 2.26 -18.34
C LEU A 211 -0.86 1.29 -18.31
N GLU A 212 -1.17 0.00 -18.35
CA GLU A 212 -0.18 -1.06 -18.51
C GLU A 212 0.24 -1.15 -19.98
N VAL A 213 1.55 -1.03 -20.24
CA VAL A 213 2.15 -1.09 -21.57
C VAL A 213 3.22 -2.16 -21.62
N THR A 214 3.33 -2.86 -22.76
CA THR A 214 4.25 -3.99 -22.96
C THR A 214 5.35 -3.71 -24.01
N SER A 215 5.27 -2.54 -24.64
CA SER A 215 6.26 -2.12 -25.66
C SER A 215 6.56 -0.63 -25.59
N GLU A 216 7.76 -0.25 -26.05
CA GLU A 216 8.21 1.14 -26.17
C GLU A 216 7.25 1.98 -27.04
N LYS A 217 6.73 1.39 -28.11
CA LYS A 217 5.78 2.06 -29.01
C LYS A 217 4.48 2.41 -28.30
N GLU A 218 3.98 1.51 -27.46
CA GLU A 218 2.79 1.77 -26.64
C GLU A 218 3.04 2.89 -25.63
N ALA A 219 4.19 2.87 -24.96
CA ALA A 219 4.57 3.91 -24.01
C ALA A 219 4.67 5.29 -24.67
N ILE A 220 5.34 5.38 -25.83
CA ILE A 220 5.51 6.64 -26.57
C ILE A 220 4.16 7.18 -27.07
N ILE A 221 3.32 6.34 -27.68
CA ILE A 221 2.02 6.78 -28.20
C ILE A 221 1.11 7.24 -27.07
N ALA A 222 1.13 6.54 -25.93
CA ALA A 222 0.36 6.91 -24.76
C ALA A 222 0.80 8.25 -24.18
N ALA A 223 2.11 8.45 -23.99
CA ALA A 223 2.67 9.71 -23.49
C ALA A 223 2.40 10.89 -24.44
N THR A 224 2.51 10.66 -25.75
CA THR A 224 2.24 11.68 -26.79
C THR A 224 0.77 12.08 -26.76
N THR A 225 -0.14 11.11 -26.75
CA THR A 225 -1.59 11.35 -26.70
C THR A 225 -1.98 12.10 -25.42
N TRP A 226 -1.41 11.71 -24.28
CA TRP A 226 -1.70 12.37 -23.01
C TRP A 226 -1.13 13.78 -22.91
N LYS A 227 0.09 14.02 -23.43
CA LYS A 227 0.69 15.35 -23.53
C LYS A 227 -0.20 16.29 -24.33
N GLN A 228 -0.73 15.84 -25.46
CA GLN A 228 -1.66 16.63 -26.25
C GLN A 228 -2.93 16.94 -25.46
N ARG A 229 -3.56 15.93 -24.85
CA ARG A 229 -4.80 16.12 -24.08
C ARG A 229 -4.60 17.07 -22.90
N LYS A 230 -3.46 16.96 -22.19
CA LYS A 230 -3.08 17.85 -21.09
C LYS A 230 -2.91 19.31 -21.52
N SER A 231 -2.56 19.57 -22.78
CA SER A 231 -2.50 20.94 -23.31
C SER A 231 -3.89 21.56 -23.59
N GLU A 232 -4.92 20.73 -23.71
CA GLU A 232 -6.29 21.15 -24.07
C GLU A 232 -7.21 21.23 -22.85
N THR A 233 -6.95 20.43 -21.81
CA THR A 233 -7.79 20.34 -20.59
C THR A 233 -6.98 19.92 -19.39
N GLU A 234 -7.48 20.21 -18.19
CA GLU A 234 -6.93 19.68 -16.96
C GLU A 234 -7.13 18.16 -16.90
N THR A 235 -6.05 17.42 -16.68
CA THR A 235 -6.06 15.96 -16.63
C THR A 235 -5.46 15.47 -15.31
N PRO A 236 -5.91 14.32 -14.78
CA PRO A 236 -5.19 13.63 -13.71
C PRO A 236 -3.81 13.16 -14.20
N PRO A 237 -2.88 12.82 -13.29
CA PRO A 237 -1.62 12.18 -13.69
C PRO A 237 -1.88 10.91 -14.50
N LEU A 238 -1.14 10.70 -15.60
CA LEU A 238 -1.06 9.40 -16.27
C LEU A 238 0.16 8.67 -15.77
N VAL A 239 -0.05 7.47 -15.24
CA VAL A 239 1.00 6.51 -14.89
C VAL A 239 1.11 5.51 -16.02
N LEU A 240 2.31 5.33 -16.57
CA LEU A 240 2.62 4.26 -17.52
C LEU A 240 3.36 3.16 -16.78
N MET A 241 2.68 2.02 -16.60
CA MET A 241 3.28 0.84 -16.03
C MET A 241 3.99 0.06 -17.13
N LEU A 242 5.33 0.04 -17.08
CA LEU A 242 6.21 -0.69 -18.00
C LEU A 242 6.26 -2.16 -17.56
N ASP A 243 5.32 -2.98 -18.08
CA ASP A 243 5.17 -4.35 -17.63
C ASP A 243 6.21 -5.28 -18.27
N ASN A 244 7.00 -5.94 -17.42
CA ASN A 244 8.07 -6.88 -17.81
C ASN A 244 9.13 -6.30 -18.77
N PHE A 245 9.43 -5.00 -18.67
CA PHE A 245 10.50 -4.40 -19.48
C PHE A 245 11.89 -4.87 -19.05
N GLY A 246 12.12 -5.07 -17.75
CA GLY A 246 13.45 -5.24 -17.20
C GLY A 246 14.18 -3.89 -17.03
N PRO A 247 15.23 -3.82 -16.18
CA PRO A 247 15.86 -2.56 -15.80
C PRO A 247 16.49 -1.82 -16.98
N GLU A 248 17.18 -2.52 -17.88
CA GLU A 248 17.86 -1.88 -19.03
C GLU A 248 16.87 -1.19 -19.97
N ARG A 249 15.80 -1.91 -20.39
CA ARG A 249 14.77 -1.32 -21.27
C ARG A 249 14.00 -0.19 -20.58
N CYS A 250 13.80 -0.25 -19.29
CA CYS A 250 13.20 0.86 -18.52
C CYS A 250 14.07 2.10 -18.59
N LYS A 251 15.39 1.99 -18.38
CA LYS A 251 16.33 3.11 -18.48
C LYS A 251 16.39 3.68 -19.90
N GLU A 252 16.43 2.82 -20.92
CA GLU A 252 16.34 3.24 -22.31
C GLU A 252 15.05 4.02 -22.59
N MET A 253 13.90 3.54 -22.08
CA MET A 253 12.61 4.21 -22.22
C MET A 253 12.59 5.58 -21.54
N VAL A 254 13.17 5.71 -20.35
CA VAL A 254 13.32 7.00 -19.66
C VAL A 254 14.14 7.97 -20.51
N ALA A 255 15.27 7.53 -21.06
CA ALA A 255 16.13 8.36 -21.90
C ALA A 255 15.41 8.80 -23.19
N GLU A 256 14.70 7.91 -23.88
CA GLU A 256 13.92 8.21 -25.07
C GLU A 256 12.79 9.20 -24.79
N MET A 257 12.07 9.04 -23.67
CA MET A 257 11.03 9.98 -23.27
C MET A 257 11.58 11.38 -22.96
N ILE A 258 12.79 11.48 -22.40
CA ILE A 258 13.47 12.77 -22.17
C ILE A 258 13.82 13.40 -23.52
N GLU A 259 14.43 12.65 -24.46
CA GLU A 259 14.79 13.15 -25.78
C GLU A 259 13.56 13.65 -26.58
N MET A 260 12.42 12.97 -26.44
CA MET A 260 11.15 13.34 -27.07
C MET A 260 10.36 14.40 -26.29
N GLU A 261 10.87 14.91 -25.20
CA GLU A 261 10.18 15.88 -24.30
C GLU A 261 8.84 15.34 -23.75
N LEU A 262 8.73 14.04 -23.54
CA LEU A 262 7.50 13.37 -23.04
C LEU A 262 7.56 13.07 -21.56
N ARG A 263 8.76 13.03 -20.95
CA ARG A 263 8.98 12.57 -19.58
C ARG A 263 8.12 13.31 -18.54
N ASP A 264 7.95 14.61 -18.67
CA ASP A 264 7.16 15.44 -17.72
C ASP A 264 5.64 15.30 -17.92
N SER A 265 5.22 14.59 -18.95
CA SER A 265 3.79 14.38 -19.24
C SER A 265 3.20 13.19 -18.50
N VAL A 266 4.05 12.27 -18.03
CA VAL A 266 3.66 10.98 -17.42
C VAL A 266 4.51 10.65 -16.21
N VAL A 267 3.99 9.78 -15.35
CA VAL A 267 4.74 9.09 -14.32
C VAL A 267 5.06 7.68 -14.84
N LEU A 268 6.30 7.22 -14.71
CA LEU A 268 6.68 5.87 -15.09
C LEU A 268 6.67 4.96 -13.86
N GLU A 269 6.16 3.77 -14.01
CA GLU A 269 6.18 2.70 -13.02
C GLU A 269 6.75 1.43 -13.66
N ALA A 270 7.80 0.86 -13.06
CA ALA A 270 8.33 -0.42 -13.49
C ALA A 270 7.57 -1.56 -12.80
N SER A 271 7.24 -2.62 -13.55
CA SER A 271 6.52 -3.79 -13.07
C SER A 271 7.05 -5.08 -13.70
N GLY A 272 6.81 -6.21 -13.01
CA GLY A 272 7.14 -7.55 -13.49
C GLY A 272 8.48 -8.08 -12.98
N ASN A 273 8.41 -9.16 -12.20
CA ASN A 273 9.56 -9.95 -11.72
C ASN A 273 10.67 -9.17 -10.99
N ILE A 274 10.34 -8.05 -10.35
CA ILE A 274 11.29 -7.29 -9.53
C ILE A 274 11.53 -8.05 -8.23
N VAL A 275 12.79 -8.37 -7.93
CA VAL A 275 13.21 -9.00 -6.68
C VAL A 275 14.11 -8.05 -5.89
N PHE A 276 14.20 -8.27 -4.58
CA PHE A 276 14.96 -7.37 -3.70
C PHE A 276 16.44 -7.25 -4.08
N ASP A 277 17.06 -8.36 -4.48
CA ASP A 277 18.49 -8.40 -4.81
C ASP A 277 18.85 -7.55 -6.05
N ASP A 278 17.90 -7.38 -6.97
CA ASP A 278 18.08 -6.61 -8.20
C ASP A 278 17.56 -5.15 -8.07
N LEU A 279 17.00 -4.78 -6.93
CA LEU A 279 16.25 -3.52 -6.77
C LEU A 279 17.12 -2.27 -7.05
N GLU A 280 18.41 -2.32 -6.77
CA GLU A 280 19.36 -1.23 -7.10
C GLU A 280 19.40 -0.94 -8.61
N GLU A 281 19.23 -1.96 -9.46
CA GLU A 281 19.27 -1.80 -10.92
C GLU A 281 18.04 -1.03 -11.44
N TRP A 282 16.95 -1.03 -10.68
CA TRP A 282 15.69 -0.37 -11.03
C TRP A 282 15.58 1.10 -10.61
N ARG A 283 16.56 1.64 -9.87
CA ARG A 283 16.47 3.00 -9.29
C ARG A 283 16.32 4.13 -10.32
N GLU A 284 16.71 3.91 -11.56
CA GLU A 284 16.66 4.89 -12.64
C GLU A 284 15.55 4.59 -13.66
N CYS A 285 14.61 3.74 -13.30
CA CYS A 285 13.59 3.22 -14.22
C CYS A 285 12.24 3.97 -14.16
N GLY A 286 12.09 4.95 -13.27
CA GLY A 286 10.79 5.63 -13.18
C GLY A 286 10.75 6.79 -12.23
#